data_d2ff97adbebee52fcc28630c7cae36c6
#
_entry.id   d2ff97adbebee52fcc28630c7cae36c6
#
_cell.length_a   1.000
_cell.length_b   1.000
_cell.length_c   1.000
_cell.angle_alpha   90.00
_cell.angle_beta   90.00
_cell.angle_gamma   90.00
#
_symmetry.space_group_name_H-M   'P 1'
#
loop_
_entity.id
_entity.type
_entity.pdbx_description
1 polymer ?
#
loop_
_entity_poly.entity_id
_entity_poly.type
_entity_poly.pdbx_seq_one_letter_code
_entity_poly.pdbx_strand_id
1 'polypeptide(L)'
;MKYDFAAIEKKWQKRWEETKPYAAVTGDKRPKFYGLIEFPYPSGQGLHVGHPRPFTAMDIVTRKKRMEGYNVLFPIGFDAFGLPTENYAIKNHIHPAIVTKQNIANFTSQLKMLGYGFDWDRVVDTTDPNYYKWTQWIFLQMFKKGLAYKTTMPVNWCTSCKCVLANEEVVDGVCERCGSEVIRKEKSQWMLRITKYADRLIDDLDDVDFIERVKTQQRNWIGRSTGTEVTFKTNTEDDITVY
;
A
#
# COMPACT_ATOMS: atom_id res chain seq x y z
N MET A 1 -9.05 36.73 -28.82
CA MET A 1 -8.59 35.39 -29.21
C MET A 1 -9.11 34.43 -28.15
N LYS A 2 -9.85 33.38 -28.52
CA LYS A 2 -10.34 32.39 -27.53
C LYS A 2 -9.18 31.48 -27.16
N TYR A 3 -8.94 31.30 -25.85
CA TYR A 3 -7.89 30.41 -25.36
C TYR A 3 -8.25 28.94 -25.66
N ASP A 4 -7.44 28.28 -26.52
CA ASP A 4 -7.65 26.89 -26.91
C ASP A 4 -6.81 25.97 -25.99
N PHE A 5 -7.36 25.65 -24.81
CA PHE A 5 -6.70 24.81 -23.83
C PHE A 5 -6.46 23.39 -24.38
N ALA A 6 -7.37 22.83 -25.14
CA ALA A 6 -7.24 21.47 -25.65
C ALA A 6 -6.04 21.30 -26.61
N ALA A 7 -5.82 22.26 -27.52
CA ALA A 7 -4.66 22.26 -28.42
C ALA A 7 -3.35 22.46 -27.63
N ILE A 8 -3.36 23.35 -26.62
CA ILE A 8 -2.19 23.66 -25.81
C ILE A 8 -1.80 22.44 -24.96
N GLU A 9 -2.77 21.80 -24.30
CA GLU A 9 -2.53 20.62 -23.48
C GLU A 9 -1.93 19.47 -24.31
N LYS A 10 -2.52 19.13 -25.45
CA LYS A 10 -2.00 18.11 -26.36
C LYS A 10 -0.57 18.39 -26.83
N LYS A 11 -0.28 19.66 -27.16
CA LYS A 11 1.07 20.09 -27.56
C LYS A 11 2.08 19.83 -26.46
N TRP A 12 1.77 20.21 -25.21
CA TRP A 12 2.72 20.08 -24.11
C TRP A 12 2.85 18.64 -23.61
N GLN A 13 1.78 17.87 -23.55
CA GLN A 13 1.82 16.44 -23.22
C GLN A 13 2.73 15.69 -24.19
N LYS A 14 2.58 15.92 -25.51
CA LYS A 14 3.46 15.34 -26.52
C LYS A 14 4.92 15.76 -26.30
N ARG A 15 5.18 17.05 -26.07
CA ARG A 15 6.53 17.54 -25.81
C ARG A 15 7.16 16.90 -24.58
N TRP A 16 6.41 16.72 -23.49
CA TRP A 16 6.91 16.08 -22.28
C TRP A 16 7.22 14.59 -22.49
N GLU A 17 6.45 13.90 -23.29
CA GLU A 17 6.76 12.51 -23.65
C GLU A 17 8.06 12.40 -24.45
N GLU A 18 8.29 13.33 -25.39
CA GLU A 18 9.49 13.36 -26.25
C GLU A 18 10.74 13.79 -25.47
N THR A 19 10.64 14.81 -24.64
CA THR A 19 11.80 15.43 -23.95
C THR A 19 12.07 14.87 -22.56
N LYS A 20 11.12 14.14 -21.97
CA LYS A 20 11.19 13.51 -20.64
C LYS A 20 11.72 14.45 -19.55
N PRO A 21 11.20 15.67 -19.36
CA PRO A 21 11.75 16.67 -18.46
C PRO A 21 11.62 16.28 -16.98
N TYR A 22 10.85 15.26 -16.69
CA TYR A 22 10.58 14.78 -15.34
C TYR A 22 11.38 13.53 -14.97
N ALA A 23 12.18 12.97 -15.87
CA ALA A 23 13.01 11.82 -15.59
C ALA A 23 14.13 12.16 -14.59
N ALA A 24 14.28 11.34 -13.56
CA ALA A 24 15.39 11.44 -12.61
C ALA A 24 16.66 10.83 -13.22
N VAL A 25 17.80 11.45 -12.97
CA VAL A 25 19.10 10.99 -13.49
C VAL A 25 19.84 10.22 -12.41
N THR A 26 20.14 8.95 -12.68
CA THR A 26 20.94 8.13 -11.76
C THR A 26 22.39 8.62 -11.73
N GLY A 27 22.94 8.79 -10.52
CA GLY A 27 24.32 9.25 -10.35
C GLY A 27 24.52 10.77 -10.48
N ASP A 28 23.45 11.55 -10.68
CA ASP A 28 23.51 13.00 -10.72
C ASP A 28 24.04 13.59 -9.40
N LYS A 29 24.85 14.64 -9.48
CA LYS A 29 25.47 15.31 -8.31
C LYS A 29 24.56 16.37 -7.67
N ARG A 30 23.46 16.76 -8.32
CA ARG A 30 22.48 17.69 -7.75
C ARG A 30 21.89 17.11 -6.47
N PRO A 31 21.43 17.98 -5.53
CA PRO A 31 20.71 17.50 -4.36
C PRO A 31 19.49 16.68 -4.79
N LYS A 32 19.25 15.57 -4.06
CA LYS A 32 18.18 14.63 -4.38
C LYS A 32 16.90 15.02 -3.66
N PHE A 33 15.78 14.89 -4.34
CA PHE A 33 14.46 14.97 -3.75
C PHE A 33 13.62 13.77 -4.20
N TYR A 34 13.03 13.06 -3.27
CA TYR A 34 12.15 11.93 -3.52
C TYR A 34 10.72 12.30 -3.13
N GLY A 35 9.85 12.48 -4.13
CA GLY A 35 8.41 12.65 -3.93
C GLY A 35 7.72 11.30 -3.96
N LEU A 36 7.10 10.89 -2.85
CA LEU A 36 6.37 9.63 -2.76
C LEU A 36 4.88 9.91 -2.63
N ILE A 37 4.10 9.19 -3.42
CA ILE A 37 2.65 9.11 -3.32
C ILE A 37 2.21 7.65 -3.29
N GLU A 38 1.01 7.40 -2.82
CA GLU A 38 0.39 6.09 -2.87
C GLU A 38 0.07 5.70 -4.32
N PHE A 39 0.44 4.48 -4.70
CA PHE A 39 0.13 3.95 -6.03
C PHE A 39 -1.36 3.65 -6.14
N PRO A 40 -2.03 4.03 -7.25
CA PRO A 40 -3.42 3.69 -7.44
C PRO A 40 -3.61 2.18 -7.61
N TYR A 41 -4.73 1.71 -7.11
CA TYR A 41 -5.18 0.34 -7.30
C TYR A 41 -6.04 0.24 -8.57
N PRO A 42 -5.58 -0.42 -9.65
CA PRO A 42 -6.28 -0.42 -10.93
C PRO A 42 -7.44 -1.42 -10.98
N SER A 43 -8.33 -1.39 -9.98
CA SER A 43 -9.45 -2.32 -9.82
C SER A 43 -10.74 -1.91 -10.53
N GLY A 44 -10.82 -0.67 -11.00
CA GLY A 44 -11.99 -0.10 -11.64
C GLY A 44 -11.73 0.41 -13.05
N GLN A 45 -12.74 1.06 -13.63
CA GLN A 45 -12.67 1.58 -14.99
C GLN A 45 -11.83 2.86 -15.14
N GLY A 46 -11.25 3.36 -14.06
CA GLY A 46 -10.42 4.57 -14.09
C GLY A 46 -10.23 5.21 -12.71
N LEU A 47 -9.54 6.34 -12.73
CA LEU A 47 -9.30 7.14 -11.53
C LEU A 47 -10.63 7.74 -11.02
N HIS A 48 -10.76 7.81 -9.70
CA HIS A 48 -11.81 8.61 -9.05
C HIS A 48 -11.21 9.93 -8.53
N VAL A 49 -12.05 10.90 -8.19
CA VAL A 49 -11.63 12.25 -7.77
C VAL A 49 -10.71 12.28 -6.55
N GLY A 50 -10.67 11.23 -5.75
CA GLY A 50 -9.75 11.09 -4.62
C GLY A 50 -8.27 10.95 -5.04
N HIS A 51 -7.99 10.37 -6.21
CA HIS A 51 -6.62 10.19 -6.70
C HIS A 51 -5.94 11.53 -7.07
N PRO A 52 -6.55 12.42 -7.87
CA PRO A 52 -5.91 13.68 -8.25
C PRO A 52 -5.53 14.58 -7.07
N ARG A 53 -6.22 14.52 -5.96
CA ARG A 53 -5.98 15.40 -4.81
C ARG A 53 -4.54 15.28 -4.27
N PRO A 54 -4.06 14.11 -3.78
CA PRO A 54 -2.69 13.96 -3.32
C PRO A 54 -1.68 14.07 -4.46
N PHE A 55 -2.02 13.59 -5.67
CA PHE A 55 -1.13 13.64 -6.82
C PHE A 55 -0.82 15.08 -7.24
N THR A 56 -1.84 15.94 -7.31
CA THR A 56 -1.65 17.36 -7.61
C THR A 56 -0.82 18.07 -6.55
N ALA A 57 -1.09 17.81 -5.26
CA ALA A 57 -0.34 18.43 -4.18
C ALA A 57 1.16 18.08 -4.26
N MET A 58 1.48 16.79 -4.49
CA MET A 58 2.88 16.37 -4.61
C MET A 58 3.50 16.82 -5.93
N ASP A 59 2.75 16.89 -7.03
CA ASP A 59 3.23 17.40 -8.32
C ASP A 59 3.69 18.86 -8.22
N ILE A 60 2.94 19.69 -7.51
CA ILE A 60 3.34 21.09 -7.22
C ILE A 60 4.67 21.13 -6.50
N VAL A 61 4.84 20.34 -5.44
CA VAL A 61 6.08 20.29 -4.64
C VAL A 61 7.25 19.82 -5.51
N THR A 62 7.06 18.75 -6.29
CA THR A 62 8.13 18.18 -7.12
C THR A 62 8.54 19.11 -8.27
N ARG A 63 7.60 19.85 -8.88
CA ARG A 63 7.91 20.89 -9.87
C ARG A 63 8.71 22.03 -9.24
N LYS A 64 8.29 22.52 -8.06
CA LYS A 64 9.05 23.53 -7.30
C LYS A 64 10.47 23.06 -7.03
N LYS A 65 10.66 21.83 -6.57
CA LYS A 65 11.98 21.24 -6.30
C LYS A 65 12.86 21.15 -7.56
N ARG A 66 12.29 20.80 -8.71
CA ARG A 66 13.03 20.86 -9.99
C ARG A 66 13.47 22.28 -10.36
N MET A 67 12.61 23.27 -10.14
CA MET A 67 12.95 24.68 -10.38
C MET A 67 14.04 25.19 -9.42
N GLU A 68 14.12 24.62 -8.21
CA GLU A 68 15.19 24.88 -7.23
C GLU A 68 16.50 24.12 -7.55
N GLY A 69 16.57 23.38 -8.67
CA GLY A 69 17.77 22.67 -9.10
C GLY A 69 17.97 21.27 -8.54
N TYR A 70 16.97 20.67 -7.88
CA TYR A 70 17.06 19.30 -7.39
C TYR A 70 16.93 18.27 -8.54
N ASN A 71 17.62 17.15 -8.37
CA ASN A 71 17.32 15.92 -9.11
C ASN A 71 16.15 15.22 -8.42
N VAL A 72 14.96 15.32 -9.03
CA VAL A 72 13.72 14.86 -8.41
C VAL A 72 13.30 13.51 -8.95
N LEU A 73 13.16 12.52 -8.07
CA LEU A 73 12.48 11.27 -8.35
C LEU A 73 11.01 11.39 -7.88
N PHE A 74 10.09 11.35 -8.82
CA PHE A 74 8.65 11.30 -8.57
C PHE A 74 8.06 10.14 -9.36
N PRO A 75 8.13 8.91 -8.83
CA PRO A 75 7.67 7.73 -9.52
C PRO A 75 6.16 7.57 -9.42
N ILE A 76 5.61 6.81 -10.35
CA ILE A 76 4.25 6.28 -10.28
C ILE A 76 4.30 4.76 -10.44
N GLY A 77 3.29 4.09 -9.96
CA GLY A 77 3.13 2.66 -10.13
C GLY A 77 1.67 2.24 -10.00
N PHE A 78 1.45 0.94 -10.05
CA PHE A 78 0.13 0.35 -9.93
C PHE A 78 0.20 -0.81 -8.92
N ASP A 79 -0.58 -0.69 -7.84
CA ASP A 79 -0.78 -1.79 -6.90
C ASP A 79 -1.84 -2.72 -7.50
N ALA A 80 -1.36 -3.69 -8.29
CA ALA A 80 -2.20 -4.36 -9.29
C ALA A 80 -2.69 -5.75 -8.88
N PHE A 81 -2.18 -6.35 -7.79
CA PHE A 81 -2.75 -7.57 -7.22
C PHE A 81 -3.99 -7.25 -6.39
N GLY A 82 -5.02 -8.10 -6.43
CA GLY A 82 -6.13 -7.99 -5.49
C GLY A 82 -7.43 -8.64 -5.91
N LEU A 83 -8.26 -8.93 -4.91
CA LEU A 83 -9.56 -9.58 -5.05
C LEU A 83 -10.56 -8.86 -5.95
N PRO A 84 -10.68 -7.51 -5.98
CA PRO A 84 -11.64 -6.86 -6.87
C PRO A 84 -11.40 -7.16 -8.34
N THR A 85 -10.15 -7.17 -8.79
CA THR A 85 -9.80 -7.55 -10.17
C THR A 85 -10.06 -9.03 -10.42
N GLU A 86 -9.73 -9.90 -9.47
CA GLU A 86 -9.99 -11.36 -9.58
C GLU A 86 -11.48 -11.65 -9.64
N ASN A 87 -12.28 -11.04 -8.76
CA ASN A 87 -13.73 -11.21 -8.77
C ASN A 87 -14.38 -10.70 -10.06
N TYR A 88 -13.91 -9.56 -10.59
CA TYR A 88 -14.35 -9.05 -11.89
C TYR A 88 -14.00 -10.03 -13.00
N ALA A 89 -12.79 -10.57 -12.99
CA ALA A 89 -12.31 -11.53 -13.97
C ALA A 89 -13.13 -12.84 -13.95
N ILE A 90 -13.43 -13.37 -12.77
CA ILE A 90 -14.27 -14.56 -12.59
C ILE A 90 -15.69 -14.29 -13.13
N LYS A 91 -16.30 -13.17 -12.75
CA LYS A 91 -17.65 -12.80 -13.17
C LYS A 91 -17.77 -12.65 -14.69
N ASN A 92 -16.74 -12.19 -15.35
CA ASN A 92 -16.75 -11.92 -16.80
C ASN A 92 -16.04 -13.01 -17.62
N HIS A 93 -15.57 -14.09 -16.97
CA HIS A 93 -14.84 -15.18 -17.63
C HIS A 93 -13.61 -14.71 -18.41
N ILE A 94 -12.87 -13.74 -17.86
CA ILE A 94 -11.66 -13.15 -18.45
C ILE A 94 -10.48 -13.43 -17.50
N HIS A 95 -9.30 -13.69 -18.05
CA HIS A 95 -8.11 -13.88 -17.21
C HIS A 95 -7.72 -12.59 -16.50
N PRO A 96 -7.43 -12.59 -15.15
CA PRO A 96 -7.12 -11.37 -14.38
C PRO A 96 -6.00 -10.52 -14.98
N ALA A 97 -4.94 -11.14 -15.52
CA ALA A 97 -3.84 -10.42 -16.16
C ALA A 97 -4.28 -9.53 -17.34
N ILE A 98 -5.31 -9.95 -18.09
CA ILE A 98 -5.85 -9.16 -19.21
C ILE A 98 -6.55 -7.92 -18.66
N VAL A 99 -7.40 -8.10 -17.65
CA VAL A 99 -8.14 -7.01 -17.01
C VAL A 99 -7.17 -6.01 -16.38
N THR A 100 -6.17 -6.49 -15.63
CA THR A 100 -5.14 -5.67 -15.00
C THR A 100 -4.40 -4.83 -16.03
N LYS A 101 -3.96 -5.43 -17.13
CA LYS A 101 -3.25 -4.72 -18.19
C LYS A 101 -4.10 -3.63 -18.85
N GLN A 102 -5.38 -3.91 -19.10
CA GLN A 102 -6.32 -2.92 -19.65
C GLN A 102 -6.55 -1.76 -18.69
N ASN A 103 -6.75 -2.05 -17.41
CA ASN A 103 -6.95 -1.03 -16.39
C ASN A 103 -5.71 -0.16 -16.21
N ILE A 104 -4.51 -0.74 -16.13
CA ILE A 104 -3.25 0.01 -16.07
C ILE A 104 -3.10 0.95 -17.27
N ALA A 105 -3.41 0.49 -18.48
CA ALA A 105 -3.36 1.32 -19.67
C ALA A 105 -4.32 2.51 -19.58
N ASN A 106 -5.55 2.28 -19.10
CA ASN A 106 -6.54 3.34 -18.91
C ASN A 106 -6.11 4.35 -17.84
N PHE A 107 -5.67 3.88 -16.67
CA PHE A 107 -5.14 4.75 -15.60
C PHE A 107 -3.95 5.57 -16.07
N THR A 108 -3.02 4.95 -16.79
CA THR A 108 -1.86 5.64 -17.39
C THR A 108 -2.31 6.77 -18.32
N SER A 109 -3.29 6.49 -19.18
CA SER A 109 -3.83 7.50 -20.10
C SER A 109 -4.45 8.69 -19.36
N GLN A 110 -5.23 8.42 -18.30
CA GLN A 110 -5.85 9.46 -17.49
C GLN A 110 -4.81 10.28 -16.69
N LEU A 111 -3.79 9.63 -16.11
CA LEU A 111 -2.72 10.32 -15.40
C LEU A 111 -1.89 11.22 -16.33
N LYS A 112 -1.63 10.77 -17.55
CA LYS A 112 -0.96 11.57 -18.58
C LYS A 112 -1.81 12.76 -19.04
N MET A 113 -3.12 12.56 -19.18
CA MET A 113 -4.07 13.62 -19.51
C MET A 113 -4.09 14.72 -18.44
N LEU A 114 -3.96 14.37 -17.16
CA LEU A 114 -3.85 15.31 -16.04
C LEU A 114 -2.50 16.04 -16.01
N GLY A 115 -1.52 15.61 -16.82
CA GLY A 115 -0.25 16.31 -17.00
C GLY A 115 0.71 16.24 -15.83
N TYR A 116 0.62 15.25 -14.97
CA TYR A 116 1.53 15.09 -13.84
C TYR A 116 2.96 14.82 -14.26
N GLY A 117 3.90 15.42 -13.53
CA GLY A 117 5.34 15.31 -13.77
C GLY A 117 5.95 14.02 -13.18
N PHE A 118 5.34 12.89 -13.41
CA PHE A 118 5.88 11.59 -13.02
C PHE A 118 7.08 11.19 -13.89
N ASP A 119 7.98 10.41 -13.29
CA ASP A 119 9.04 9.72 -14.03
C ASP A 119 8.50 8.46 -14.69
N TRP A 120 8.03 8.59 -15.91
CA TRP A 120 7.42 7.51 -16.69
C TRP A 120 8.39 6.40 -17.11
N ASP A 121 9.69 6.62 -16.99
CA ASP A 121 10.70 5.57 -17.23
C ASP A 121 10.87 4.63 -16.02
N ARG A 122 10.28 4.99 -14.87
CA ARG A 122 10.37 4.26 -13.60
C ARG A 122 9.02 3.85 -13.04
N VAL A 123 8.12 3.48 -13.94
CA VAL A 123 6.79 2.97 -13.56
C VAL A 123 6.94 1.60 -12.90
N VAL A 124 6.24 1.41 -11.79
CA VAL A 124 6.17 0.14 -11.08
C VAL A 124 4.84 -0.55 -11.40
N ASP A 125 4.90 -1.80 -11.81
CA ASP A 125 3.76 -2.72 -11.86
C ASP A 125 4.03 -3.85 -10.86
N THR A 126 3.26 -3.93 -9.80
CA THR A 126 3.46 -4.94 -8.76
C THR A 126 3.20 -6.37 -9.23
N THR A 127 2.53 -6.54 -10.39
CA THR A 127 2.31 -7.86 -11.02
C THR A 127 3.44 -8.27 -11.98
N ASP A 128 4.41 -7.38 -12.25
CA ASP A 128 5.59 -7.73 -13.04
C ASP A 128 6.47 -8.71 -12.24
N PRO A 129 6.83 -9.88 -12.79
CA PRO A 129 7.76 -10.84 -12.15
C PRO A 129 9.11 -10.21 -11.78
N ASN A 130 9.59 -9.24 -12.55
CA ASN A 130 10.82 -8.51 -12.24
C ASN A 130 10.70 -7.64 -10.99
N TYR A 131 9.48 -7.23 -10.64
CA TYR A 131 9.20 -6.49 -9.42
C TYR A 131 8.93 -7.45 -8.24
N TYR A 132 7.96 -8.34 -8.32
CA TYR A 132 7.57 -9.15 -7.18
C TYR A 132 8.59 -10.22 -6.77
N LYS A 133 9.59 -10.55 -7.60
CA LYS A 133 10.72 -11.37 -7.17
C LYS A 133 11.40 -10.84 -5.91
N TRP A 134 11.41 -9.51 -5.73
CA TRP A 134 11.97 -8.88 -4.53
C TRP A 134 11.08 -9.06 -3.31
N THR A 135 9.77 -9.05 -3.47
CA THR A 135 8.83 -9.42 -2.40
C THR A 135 9.03 -10.86 -1.98
N GLN A 136 9.22 -11.77 -2.94
CA GLN A 136 9.55 -13.17 -2.67
C GLN A 136 10.90 -13.30 -1.95
N TRP A 137 11.90 -12.53 -2.36
CA TRP A 137 13.21 -12.52 -1.70
C TRP A 137 13.10 -12.02 -0.24
N ILE A 138 12.36 -10.95 0.01
CA ILE A 138 12.11 -10.45 1.37
C ILE A 138 11.43 -11.51 2.23
N PHE A 139 10.41 -12.19 1.70
CA PHE A 139 9.76 -13.29 2.39
C PHE A 139 10.75 -14.39 2.77
N LEU A 140 11.64 -14.79 1.86
CA LEU A 140 12.67 -15.79 2.13
C LEU A 140 13.65 -15.33 3.22
N GLN A 141 14.01 -14.03 3.26
CA GLN A 141 14.85 -13.50 4.34
C GLN A 141 14.12 -13.56 5.70
N MET A 142 12.83 -13.21 5.73
CA MET A 142 12.01 -13.34 6.94
C MET A 142 11.89 -14.79 7.39
N PHE A 143 11.69 -15.72 6.47
CA PHE A 143 11.66 -17.15 6.78
C PHE A 143 12.99 -17.64 7.36
N LYS A 144 14.13 -17.32 6.73
CA LYS A 144 15.47 -17.65 7.23
C LYS A 144 15.76 -17.11 8.64
N LYS A 145 15.17 -15.95 8.98
CA LYS A 145 15.30 -15.32 10.30
C LYS A 145 14.26 -15.82 11.31
N GLY A 146 13.41 -16.80 10.97
CA GLY A 146 12.35 -17.30 11.82
C GLY A 146 11.22 -16.30 12.07
N LEU A 147 11.12 -15.25 11.25
CA LEU A 147 10.05 -14.25 11.32
C LEU A 147 8.81 -14.67 10.53
N ALA A 148 8.98 -15.44 9.46
CA ALA A 148 7.88 -16.08 8.75
C ALA A 148 7.80 -17.56 9.13
N TYR A 149 6.60 -18.04 9.41
CA TYR A 149 6.35 -19.43 9.80
C TYR A 149 4.98 -19.89 9.31
N LYS A 150 4.82 -21.19 9.14
CA LYS A 150 3.55 -21.80 8.73
C LYS A 150 2.87 -22.43 9.93
N THR A 151 1.57 -22.18 10.08
CA THR A 151 0.76 -22.77 11.16
C THR A 151 -0.68 -22.93 10.70
N THR A 152 -1.42 -23.81 11.41
CA THR A 152 -2.87 -23.92 11.26
C THR A 152 -3.53 -23.11 12.34
N MET A 153 -4.51 -22.29 11.95
CA MET A 153 -5.25 -21.43 12.87
C MET A 153 -6.65 -21.14 12.34
N PRO A 154 -7.62 -20.85 13.23
CA PRO A 154 -8.94 -20.40 12.81
C PRO A 154 -8.84 -18.99 12.19
N VAL A 155 -9.39 -18.84 10.99
CA VAL A 155 -9.45 -17.58 10.27
C VAL A 155 -10.88 -17.19 10.00
N ASN A 156 -11.13 -15.90 9.78
CA ASN A 156 -12.40 -15.42 9.27
C ASN A 156 -12.51 -15.80 7.79
N TRP A 157 -13.53 -16.55 7.45
CA TRP A 157 -13.75 -17.02 6.09
C TRP A 157 -15.07 -16.52 5.53
N CYS A 158 -15.02 -15.75 4.46
CA CYS A 158 -16.23 -15.37 3.72
C CYS A 158 -16.70 -16.54 2.85
N THR A 159 -17.94 -16.96 3.05
CA THR A 159 -18.53 -18.11 2.32
C THR A 159 -18.81 -17.82 0.85
N SER A 160 -19.06 -16.55 0.51
CA SER A 160 -19.32 -16.08 -0.85
C SER A 160 -18.05 -15.70 -1.62
N CYS A 161 -17.22 -14.82 -1.07
CA CYS A 161 -15.95 -14.40 -1.68
C CYS A 161 -14.89 -15.51 -1.68
N LYS A 162 -15.07 -16.56 -0.87
CA LYS A 162 -14.16 -17.71 -0.72
C LYS A 162 -12.72 -17.27 -0.37
N CYS A 163 -12.59 -16.26 0.46
CA CYS A 163 -11.31 -15.70 0.90
C CYS A 163 -11.25 -15.55 2.42
N VAL A 164 -10.02 -15.44 2.92
CA VAL A 164 -9.74 -15.08 4.30
C VAL A 164 -9.92 -13.58 4.47
N LEU A 165 -10.49 -13.17 5.60
CA LEU A 165 -10.72 -11.76 5.94
C LEU A 165 -9.90 -11.39 7.18
N ALA A 166 -9.37 -10.18 7.19
CA ALA A 166 -8.86 -9.55 8.41
C ALA A 166 -10.03 -9.27 9.39
N ASN A 167 -9.71 -9.01 10.65
CA ASN A 167 -10.76 -8.73 11.64
C ASN A 167 -11.55 -7.46 11.29
N GLU A 168 -10.88 -6.46 10.72
CA GLU A 168 -11.44 -5.19 10.31
C GLU A 168 -12.40 -5.31 9.12
N GLU A 169 -12.29 -6.39 8.33
CA GLU A 169 -13.16 -6.68 7.17
C GLU A 169 -14.42 -7.45 7.56
N VAL A 170 -14.61 -7.73 8.85
CA VAL A 170 -15.81 -8.39 9.40
C VAL A 170 -16.60 -7.39 10.23
N VAL A 171 -17.73 -6.96 9.70
CA VAL A 171 -18.63 -6.00 10.35
C VAL A 171 -19.92 -6.73 10.72
N ASP A 172 -20.27 -6.75 12.01
CA ASP A 172 -21.47 -7.42 12.52
C ASP A 172 -21.62 -8.89 12.09
N GLY A 173 -20.48 -9.60 11.99
CA GLY A 173 -20.44 -11.03 11.60
C GLY A 173 -20.57 -11.28 10.11
N VAL A 174 -20.62 -10.23 9.29
CA VAL A 174 -20.69 -10.35 7.82
C VAL A 174 -19.48 -9.73 7.13
N CYS A 175 -19.24 -10.16 5.91
CA CYS A 175 -18.18 -9.64 5.06
C CYS A 175 -18.49 -8.21 4.62
N GLU A 176 -17.63 -7.24 4.94
CA GLU A 176 -17.77 -5.84 4.54
C GLU A 176 -17.99 -5.65 3.03
N ARG A 177 -17.40 -6.53 2.21
CA ARG A 177 -17.43 -6.41 0.74
C ARG A 177 -18.71 -6.93 0.08
N CYS A 178 -19.25 -8.05 0.58
CA CYS A 178 -20.37 -8.73 -0.08
C CYS A 178 -21.59 -8.96 0.83
N GLY A 179 -21.52 -8.61 2.11
CA GLY A 179 -22.60 -8.79 3.08
C GLY A 179 -22.90 -10.25 3.46
N SER A 180 -22.13 -11.22 2.98
CA SER A 180 -22.36 -12.64 3.29
C SER A 180 -21.81 -13.01 4.64
N GLU A 181 -22.38 -14.04 5.25
CA GLU A 181 -21.95 -14.60 6.53
C GLU A 181 -20.45 -14.98 6.53
N VAL A 182 -19.77 -14.64 7.61
CA VAL A 182 -18.39 -14.99 7.89
C VAL A 182 -18.34 -16.09 8.94
N ILE A 183 -17.66 -17.18 8.60
CA ILE A 183 -17.47 -18.31 9.52
C ILE A 183 -16.03 -18.43 9.98
N ARG A 184 -15.80 -19.06 11.12
CA ARG A 184 -14.45 -19.49 11.55
C ARG A 184 -14.10 -20.79 10.83
N LYS A 185 -12.94 -20.80 10.18
CA LYS A 185 -12.44 -21.96 9.43
C LYS A 185 -10.97 -22.21 9.74
N GLU A 186 -10.63 -23.44 10.09
CA GLU A 186 -9.23 -23.84 10.25
C GLU A 186 -8.51 -23.85 8.89
N LYS A 187 -7.41 -23.10 8.82
CA LYS A 187 -6.56 -23.05 7.61
C LYS A 187 -5.09 -23.03 7.97
N SER A 188 -4.32 -23.77 7.18
CA SER A 188 -2.87 -23.66 7.20
C SER A 188 -2.45 -22.39 6.46
N GLN A 189 -1.75 -21.49 7.15
CA GLN A 189 -1.36 -20.18 6.64
C GLN A 189 0.08 -19.83 6.98
N TRP A 190 0.67 -18.98 6.17
CA TRP A 190 1.89 -18.27 6.51
C TRP A 190 1.58 -17.10 7.44
N MET A 191 2.35 -17.00 8.52
CA MET A 191 2.25 -15.93 9.50
C MET A 191 3.58 -15.22 9.64
N LEU A 192 3.52 -13.93 10.00
CA LEU A 192 4.69 -13.12 10.31
C LEU A 192 4.67 -12.77 11.80
N ARG A 193 5.82 -12.87 12.47
CA ARG A 193 5.97 -12.52 13.89
C ARG A 193 6.10 -11.02 14.10
N ILE A 194 5.09 -10.27 13.67
CA ILE A 194 5.11 -8.79 13.73
C ILE A 194 5.20 -8.27 15.17
N THR A 195 4.61 -8.98 16.14
CA THR A 195 4.62 -8.59 17.56
C THR A 195 6.03 -8.58 18.19
N LYS A 196 7.02 -9.26 17.58
CA LYS A 196 8.42 -9.15 18.00
C LYS A 196 9.00 -7.73 17.92
N TYR A 197 8.36 -6.88 17.15
CA TYR A 197 8.80 -5.50 16.91
C TYR A 197 7.88 -4.47 17.57
N ALA A 198 6.86 -4.89 18.32
CA ALA A 198 5.86 -4.01 18.91
C ALA A 198 6.50 -2.93 19.80
N ASP A 199 7.34 -3.34 20.74
CA ASP A 199 8.05 -2.40 21.64
C ASP A 199 8.96 -1.47 20.85
N ARG A 200 9.76 -2.03 19.97
CA ARG A 200 10.69 -1.26 19.16
C ARG A 200 9.97 -0.25 18.25
N LEU A 201 8.80 -0.63 17.70
CA LEU A 201 8.00 0.30 16.88
C LEU A 201 7.52 1.52 17.68
N ILE A 202 7.25 1.37 18.99
CA ILE A 202 6.92 2.49 19.87
C ILE A 202 8.16 3.34 20.14
N ASP A 203 9.27 2.70 20.51
CA ASP A 203 10.49 3.39 20.92
C ASP A 203 11.13 4.16 19.75
N ASP A 204 11.21 3.53 18.56
CA ASP A 204 11.78 4.13 17.35
C ASP A 204 10.93 5.32 16.79
N LEU A 205 9.72 5.57 17.31
CA LEU A 205 8.92 6.74 16.94
C LEU A 205 9.57 8.06 17.36
N ASP A 206 10.45 8.05 18.34
CA ASP A 206 11.15 9.26 18.78
C ASP A 206 12.25 9.67 17.79
N ASP A 207 12.76 8.71 17.01
CA ASP A 207 13.83 8.91 16.02
C ASP A 207 13.32 9.35 14.64
N VAL A 208 11.99 9.40 14.43
CA VAL A 208 11.39 9.74 13.12
C VAL A 208 10.71 11.11 13.15
N ASP A 209 10.87 11.87 12.06
CA ASP A 209 10.24 13.18 11.88
C ASP A 209 8.79 13.04 11.37
N PHE A 210 7.96 12.39 12.18
CA PHE A 210 6.52 12.28 11.93
C PHE A 210 5.77 13.35 12.72
N ILE A 211 4.63 13.80 12.16
CA ILE A 211 3.73 14.68 12.91
C ILE A 211 3.17 13.96 14.15
N GLU A 212 3.00 14.67 15.26
CA GLU A 212 2.59 14.10 16.55
C GLU A 212 1.29 13.29 16.49
N ARG A 213 0.35 13.71 15.66
CA ARG A 213 -0.90 12.97 15.46
C ARG A 213 -0.63 11.53 14.98
N VAL A 214 0.32 11.35 14.05
CA VAL A 214 0.68 10.02 13.51
C VAL A 214 1.40 9.19 14.57
N LYS A 215 2.35 9.78 15.31
CA LYS A 215 3.04 9.10 16.42
C LYS A 215 2.05 8.62 17.48
N THR A 216 1.12 9.48 17.88
CA THR A 216 0.06 9.14 18.86
C THR A 216 -0.82 7.99 18.37
N GLN A 217 -1.25 8.02 17.11
CA GLN A 217 -2.06 6.93 16.53
C GLN A 217 -1.31 5.60 16.53
N GLN A 218 -0.03 5.59 16.19
CA GLN A 218 0.78 4.37 16.17
C GLN A 218 1.02 3.82 17.60
N ARG A 219 1.33 4.68 18.57
CA ARG A 219 1.45 4.29 19.98
C ARG A 219 0.17 3.67 20.52
N ASN A 220 -0.97 4.30 20.24
CA ASN A 220 -2.27 3.83 20.69
C ASN A 220 -2.67 2.50 20.02
N TRP A 221 -2.31 2.33 18.72
CA TRP A 221 -2.58 1.08 18.00
C TRP A 221 -1.84 -0.11 18.57
N ILE A 222 -0.56 0.05 18.94
CA ILE A 222 0.23 -1.01 19.57
C ILE A 222 -0.24 -1.23 21.00
N GLY A 223 -0.53 -0.15 21.74
CA GLY A 223 -1.17 -0.20 23.06
C GLY A 223 -0.29 -0.86 24.12
N ARG A 224 1.02 -0.47 24.19
CA ARG A 224 1.89 -0.96 25.29
C ARG A 224 1.25 -0.59 26.63
N SER A 225 1.02 -1.60 27.46
CA SER A 225 0.59 -1.44 28.85
C SER A 225 1.55 -2.18 29.78
N THR A 226 1.72 -1.63 30.98
CA THR A 226 2.48 -2.27 32.05
C THR A 226 1.54 -2.51 33.22
N GLY A 227 1.59 -3.71 33.76
CA GLY A 227 0.81 -4.10 34.92
C GLY A 227 1.71 -4.72 36.00
N THR A 228 1.17 -4.88 37.18
CA THR A 228 1.84 -5.59 38.27
C THR A 228 1.10 -6.88 38.53
N GLU A 229 1.82 -7.98 38.53
CA GLU A 229 1.33 -9.27 39.01
C GLU A 229 1.50 -9.35 40.52
N VAL A 230 0.41 -9.63 41.23
CA VAL A 230 0.42 -9.77 42.69
C VAL A 230 -0.07 -11.15 43.05
N THR A 231 0.78 -11.90 43.76
CA THR A 231 0.45 -13.24 44.29
C THR A 231 0.07 -13.18 45.75
N PHE A 232 -1.14 -13.52 46.06
CA PHE A 232 -1.63 -13.65 47.42
C PHE A 232 -1.44 -15.10 47.89
N LYS A 233 -0.76 -15.25 49.01
CA LYS A 233 -0.65 -16.53 49.69
C LYS A 233 -1.98 -16.87 50.36
N THR A 234 -2.50 -18.06 50.14
CA THR A 234 -3.69 -18.55 50.83
C THR A 234 -3.33 -19.54 51.90
N ASN A 235 -4.30 -19.90 52.75
CA ASN A 235 -4.16 -20.97 53.73
C ASN A 235 -4.37 -22.38 53.14
N THR A 236 -4.54 -22.44 51.81
CA THR A 236 -4.66 -23.66 51.01
C THR A 236 -3.40 -23.90 50.19
N GLU A 237 -3.30 -25.02 49.48
CA GLU A 237 -2.14 -25.34 48.65
C GLU A 237 -2.00 -24.43 47.41
N ASP A 238 -3.07 -23.70 47.04
CA ASP A 238 -3.09 -22.85 45.83
C ASP A 238 -2.94 -21.36 46.17
N ASP A 239 -1.96 -20.71 45.56
CA ASP A 239 -1.80 -19.25 45.60
C ASP A 239 -2.74 -18.56 44.56
N ILE A 240 -3.24 -17.37 44.90
CA ILE A 240 -4.06 -16.57 43.98
C ILE A 240 -3.18 -15.47 43.36
N THR A 241 -3.01 -15.54 42.07
CA THR A 241 -2.30 -14.49 41.28
C THR A 241 -3.31 -13.63 40.53
N VAL A 242 -3.18 -12.31 40.66
CA VAL A 242 -4.02 -11.30 39.99
C VAL A 242 -3.14 -10.29 39.26
N TYR A 243 -3.69 -9.68 38.22
CA TYR A 243 -3.06 -8.63 37.39
C TYR A 243 -3.75 -7.29 37.60
#